data_2c836f2a3ebf5b72b0bbfb9c0d15c873
#
_entry.id   2c836f2a3ebf5b72b0bbfb9c0d15c873
#
_cell.length_a   1.000
_cell.length_b   1.000
_cell.length_c   1.000
_cell.angle_alpha   90.00
_cell.angle_beta   90.00
_cell.angle_gamma   90.00
#
_symmetry.space_group_name_H-M   'P 1'
#
loop_
_entity.id
_entity.type
_entity.pdbx_description
1 polymer ?
#
loop_
_entity_poly.entity_id
_entity_poly.type
_entity_poly.pdbx_seq_one_letter_code
_entity_poly.pdbx_strand_id
1 'polypeptide(L)'
;MTSVTALFLVTVACYVLASALFGLDLGRGGPKFESWAVRALWLATGVHCIYLGVDYAYSGRTPLATVHQTLAVLSLLIVVSFLATMRHHRLPVLGAFITPMTLLLLLAAGFKGHVAEVPEPVRSVLLPFHIVVNVLGLAAFALAFAAAVAYVIQEQLLRRRQVGGVFQRL
;
A
#
# COMPACT_ATOMS: atom_id res chain seq x y z
N MET A 1 25.84 3.73 -2.50
CA MET A 1 24.40 3.77 -2.16
C MET A 1 24.28 3.66 -0.65
N THR A 2 23.53 4.53 -0.02
CA THR A 2 23.29 4.38 1.42
C THR A 2 22.43 3.14 1.67
N SER A 3 22.57 2.50 2.82
CA SER A 3 21.75 1.32 3.21
C SER A 3 20.25 1.59 3.12
N VAL A 4 19.82 2.82 3.45
CA VAL A 4 18.43 3.27 3.32
C VAL A 4 17.93 3.22 1.87
N THR A 5 18.74 3.69 0.90
CA THR A 5 18.36 3.66 -0.52
C THR A 5 18.29 2.21 -1.04
N ALA A 6 19.18 1.34 -0.60
CA ALA A 6 19.14 -0.07 -0.97
C ALA A 6 17.86 -0.74 -0.45
N LEU A 7 17.50 -0.53 0.84
CA LEU A 7 16.27 -1.05 1.43
C LEU A 7 15.02 -0.50 0.74
N PHE A 8 15.00 0.78 0.40
CA PHE A 8 13.91 1.38 -0.37
C PHE A 8 13.71 0.65 -1.71
N LEU A 9 14.79 0.45 -2.48
CA LEU A 9 14.71 -0.26 -3.77
C LEU A 9 14.26 -1.71 -3.62
N VAL A 10 14.73 -2.42 -2.59
CA VAL A 10 14.26 -3.78 -2.28
C VAL A 10 12.78 -3.78 -1.93
N THR A 11 12.32 -2.81 -1.14
CA THR A 11 10.89 -2.66 -0.82
C THR A 11 10.06 -2.45 -2.08
N VAL A 12 10.48 -1.55 -2.96
CA VAL A 12 9.82 -1.29 -4.25
C VAL A 12 9.77 -2.58 -5.09
N ALA A 13 10.89 -3.31 -5.21
CA ALA A 13 10.94 -4.56 -5.96
C ALA A 13 9.97 -5.62 -5.41
N CYS A 14 9.88 -5.74 -4.08
CA CYS A 14 8.91 -6.64 -3.43
C CYS A 14 7.45 -6.25 -3.73
N TYR A 15 7.12 -4.95 -3.75
CA TYR A 15 5.77 -4.50 -4.11
C TYR A 15 5.47 -4.69 -5.60
N VAL A 16 6.45 -4.50 -6.49
CA VAL A 16 6.31 -4.81 -7.92
C VAL A 16 5.99 -6.29 -8.10
N LEU A 17 6.72 -7.18 -7.43
CA LEU A 17 6.47 -8.63 -7.46
C LEU A 17 5.07 -8.96 -6.93
N ALA A 18 4.66 -8.41 -5.79
CA ALA A 18 3.34 -8.62 -5.22
C ALA A 18 2.24 -8.13 -6.17
N SER A 19 2.39 -6.92 -6.77
CA SER A 19 1.45 -6.39 -7.76
C SER A 19 1.32 -7.28 -8.99
N ALA A 20 2.44 -7.77 -9.51
CA ALA A 20 2.44 -8.69 -10.66
C ALA A 20 1.71 -10.00 -10.33
N LEU A 21 1.95 -10.58 -9.15
CA LEU A 21 1.31 -11.82 -8.71
C LEU A 21 -0.20 -11.64 -8.51
N PHE A 22 -0.66 -10.55 -7.90
CA PHE A 22 -2.09 -10.25 -7.78
C PHE A 22 -2.74 -9.97 -9.15
N GLY A 23 -2.03 -9.30 -10.06
CA GLY A 23 -2.50 -9.12 -11.44
C GLY A 23 -2.62 -10.44 -12.21
N LEU A 24 -1.66 -11.35 -12.05
CA LEU A 24 -1.73 -12.70 -12.62
C LEU A 24 -2.85 -13.53 -12.01
N ASP A 25 -3.06 -13.41 -10.69
CA ASP A 25 -4.17 -14.08 -10.01
C ASP A 25 -5.51 -13.59 -10.54
N LEU A 26 -5.70 -12.29 -10.73
CA LEU A 26 -6.92 -11.72 -11.31
C LEU A 26 -7.16 -12.20 -12.75
N GLY A 27 -6.10 -12.27 -13.58
CA GLY A 27 -6.21 -12.62 -15.00
C GLY A 27 -6.31 -14.13 -15.27
N ARG A 28 -5.44 -14.93 -14.67
CA ARG A 28 -5.32 -16.37 -14.95
C ARG A 28 -6.00 -17.23 -13.90
N GLY A 29 -5.99 -16.78 -12.65
CA GLY A 29 -6.51 -17.42 -11.47
C GLY A 29 -5.87 -18.75 -11.09
N GLY A 30 -6.12 -19.07 -9.84
CA GLY A 30 -5.75 -20.34 -9.28
C GLY A 30 -5.28 -20.17 -7.83
N PRO A 31 -5.60 -21.10 -6.94
CA PRO A 31 -5.28 -21.01 -5.51
C PRO A 31 -3.77 -20.87 -5.24
N LYS A 32 -2.94 -21.28 -6.21
CA LYS A 32 -1.48 -21.14 -6.12
C LYS A 32 -1.05 -19.67 -6.28
N PHE A 33 -1.60 -18.94 -7.26
CA PHE A 33 -1.25 -17.53 -7.49
C PHE A 33 -1.68 -16.64 -6.34
N GLU A 34 -2.90 -16.83 -5.82
CA GLU A 34 -3.38 -16.14 -4.62
C GLU A 34 -2.41 -16.34 -3.44
N SER A 35 -2.06 -17.59 -3.16
CA SER A 35 -1.16 -17.92 -2.04
C SER A 35 0.22 -17.27 -2.19
N TRP A 36 0.79 -17.27 -3.39
CA TRP A 36 2.08 -16.63 -3.66
C TRP A 36 1.99 -15.11 -3.59
N ALA A 37 0.92 -14.50 -4.10
CA ALA A 37 0.69 -13.06 -4.02
C ALA A 37 0.59 -12.57 -2.57
N VAL A 38 -0.16 -13.27 -1.74
CA VAL A 38 -0.31 -12.94 -0.31
C VAL A 38 1.03 -13.10 0.43
N ARG A 39 1.79 -14.17 0.15
CA ARG A 39 3.12 -14.36 0.76
C ARG A 39 4.11 -13.26 0.34
N ALA A 40 4.12 -12.91 -0.95
CA ALA A 40 4.94 -11.81 -1.45
C ALA A 40 4.57 -10.48 -0.80
N LEU A 41 3.27 -10.23 -0.57
CA LEU A 41 2.81 -9.03 0.11
C LEU A 41 3.22 -9.00 1.59
N TRP A 42 3.15 -10.11 2.31
CA TRP A 42 3.67 -10.20 3.67
C TRP A 42 5.16 -9.92 3.73
N LEU A 43 5.94 -10.48 2.78
CA LEU A 43 7.37 -10.20 2.68
C LEU A 43 7.61 -8.71 2.40
N ALA A 44 6.91 -8.13 1.42
CA ALA A 44 7.01 -6.70 1.09
C ALA A 44 6.70 -5.82 2.31
N THR A 45 5.67 -6.17 3.08
CA THR A 45 5.29 -5.47 4.32
C THR A 45 6.40 -5.53 5.36
N GLY A 46 6.99 -6.72 5.58
CA GLY A 46 8.11 -6.90 6.51
C GLY A 46 9.34 -6.08 6.12
N VAL A 47 9.73 -6.13 4.84
CA VAL A 47 10.84 -5.32 4.32
C VAL A 47 10.55 -3.82 4.43
N HIS A 48 9.30 -3.41 4.20
CA HIS A 48 8.87 -2.01 4.34
C HIS A 48 8.97 -1.53 5.80
N CYS A 49 8.57 -2.35 6.76
CA CYS A 49 8.76 -2.02 8.18
C CYS A 49 10.24 -1.84 8.53
N ILE A 50 11.12 -2.71 8.01
CA ILE A 50 12.56 -2.60 8.21
C ILE A 50 13.09 -1.31 7.56
N TYR A 51 12.65 -0.99 6.34
CA TYR A 51 13.03 0.24 5.66
C TYR A 51 12.68 1.49 6.50
N LEU A 52 11.44 1.59 6.99
CA LEU A 52 11.03 2.73 7.83
C LEU A 52 11.78 2.79 9.17
N GLY A 53 12.06 1.63 9.80
CA GLY A 53 12.84 1.57 11.04
C GLY A 53 14.28 2.03 10.83
N VAL A 54 14.90 1.62 9.73
CA VAL A 54 16.28 2.02 9.38
C VAL A 54 16.31 3.50 8.99
N ASP A 55 15.34 3.99 8.21
CA ASP A 55 15.24 5.42 7.87
C ASP A 55 15.11 6.29 9.13
N TYR A 56 14.27 5.88 10.09
CA TYR A 56 14.15 6.54 11.37
C TYR A 56 15.48 6.55 12.16
N ALA A 57 16.15 5.40 12.23
CA ALA A 57 17.41 5.27 12.97
C ALA A 57 18.54 6.15 12.40
N TYR A 58 18.58 6.32 11.06
CA TYR A 58 19.60 7.15 10.40
C TYR A 58 19.23 8.64 10.36
N SER A 59 17.96 8.96 10.18
CA SER A 59 17.51 10.35 10.04
C SER A 59 17.31 11.04 11.40
N GLY A 60 17.04 10.29 12.46
CA GLY A 60 16.63 10.82 13.77
C GLY A 60 15.27 11.57 13.73
N ARG A 61 14.58 11.55 12.60
CA ARG A 61 13.31 12.26 12.38
C ARG A 61 12.15 11.28 12.49
N THR A 62 11.06 11.72 13.09
CA THR A 62 9.84 10.91 13.17
C THR A 62 9.34 10.54 11.76
N PRO A 63 8.78 9.33 11.55
CA PRO A 63 8.28 8.90 10.24
C PRO A 63 7.16 9.76 9.64
N LEU A 64 6.70 10.79 10.35
CA LEU A 64 5.66 11.74 9.94
C LEU A 64 6.20 13.18 9.84
N ALA A 65 7.52 13.38 9.91
CA ALA A 65 8.11 14.70 9.91
C ALA A 65 8.08 15.38 8.52
N THR A 66 8.01 14.60 7.46
CA THR A 66 8.01 15.10 6.07
C THR A 66 6.90 14.45 5.25
N VAL A 67 6.49 15.13 4.18
CA VAL A 67 5.49 14.58 3.24
C VAL A 67 5.94 13.22 2.67
N HIS A 68 7.22 13.08 2.33
CA HIS A 68 7.77 11.84 1.78
C HIS A 68 7.67 10.68 2.79
N GLN A 69 8.05 10.93 4.05
CA GLN A 69 7.93 9.95 5.12
C GLN A 69 6.47 9.61 5.39
N THR A 70 5.59 10.61 5.41
CA THR A 70 4.14 10.40 5.58
C THR A 70 3.55 9.54 4.46
N LEU A 71 3.96 9.74 3.20
CA LEU A 71 3.53 8.91 2.07
C LEU A 71 4.03 7.46 2.20
N ALA A 72 5.26 7.25 2.67
CA ALA A 72 5.78 5.91 2.93
C ALA A 72 4.99 5.22 4.06
N VAL A 73 4.69 5.91 5.16
CA VAL A 73 3.85 5.38 6.23
C VAL A 73 2.43 5.11 5.75
N LEU A 74 1.84 6.02 4.96
CA LEU A 74 0.50 5.82 4.38
C LEU A 74 0.46 4.56 3.51
N SER A 75 1.45 4.37 2.65
CA SER A 75 1.53 3.17 1.80
C SER A 75 1.61 1.89 2.63
N LEU A 76 2.37 1.88 3.73
CA LEU A 76 2.41 0.74 4.66
C LEU A 76 1.07 0.51 5.34
N LEU A 77 0.41 1.56 5.84
CA LEU A 77 -0.88 1.44 6.54
C LEU A 77 -1.98 0.90 5.63
N ILE A 78 -2.01 1.30 4.35
CA ILE A 78 -2.96 0.75 3.36
C ILE A 78 -2.80 -0.77 3.25
N VAL A 79 -1.56 -1.25 3.10
CA VAL A 79 -1.29 -2.68 2.98
C VAL A 79 -1.61 -3.44 4.26
N VAL A 80 -1.22 -2.90 5.42
CA VAL A 80 -1.53 -3.53 6.72
C VAL A 80 -3.04 -3.62 6.92
N SER A 81 -3.79 -2.55 6.60
CA SER A 81 -5.26 -2.55 6.67
C SER A 81 -5.88 -3.56 5.71
N PHE A 82 -5.33 -3.69 4.50
CA PHE A 82 -5.76 -4.71 3.54
C PHE A 82 -5.49 -6.12 4.06
N LEU A 83 -4.28 -6.41 4.56
CA LEU A 83 -3.94 -7.71 5.12
C LEU A 83 -4.80 -8.05 6.35
N ALA A 84 -5.14 -7.06 7.18
CA ALA A 84 -6.07 -7.22 8.29
C ALA A 84 -7.47 -7.57 7.80
N THR A 85 -7.96 -6.88 6.76
CA THR A 85 -9.26 -7.16 6.14
C THR A 85 -9.30 -8.57 5.53
N MET A 86 -8.21 -9.00 4.86
CA MET A 86 -8.11 -10.34 4.29
C MET A 86 -8.16 -11.47 5.33
N ARG A 87 -7.80 -11.21 6.58
CA ARG A 87 -7.94 -12.19 7.68
C ARG A 87 -9.40 -12.51 8.01
N HIS A 88 -10.29 -11.51 7.84
CA HIS A 88 -11.70 -11.64 8.15
C HIS A 88 -12.55 -11.91 6.90
N HIS A 89 -12.16 -11.32 5.78
CA HIS A 89 -12.86 -11.41 4.50
C HIS A 89 -11.87 -11.82 3.42
N ARG A 90 -12.06 -13.00 2.81
CA ARG A 90 -11.21 -13.49 1.73
C ARG A 90 -11.55 -12.76 0.43
N LEU A 91 -10.96 -11.59 0.24
CA LEU A 91 -11.15 -10.74 -0.94
C LEU A 91 -9.80 -10.49 -1.66
N PRO A 92 -9.14 -11.55 -2.19
CA PRO A 92 -7.81 -11.40 -2.79
C PRO A 92 -7.81 -10.47 -4.01
N VAL A 93 -8.94 -10.36 -4.68
CA VAL A 93 -9.11 -9.47 -5.84
C VAL A 93 -8.78 -8.01 -5.53
N LEU A 94 -9.06 -7.54 -4.31
CA LEU A 94 -8.72 -6.18 -3.90
C LEU A 94 -7.21 -5.94 -3.92
N GLY A 95 -6.40 -6.99 -3.74
CA GLY A 95 -4.95 -6.92 -3.83
C GLY A 95 -4.46 -6.43 -5.20
N ALA A 96 -5.16 -6.78 -6.28
CA ALA A 96 -4.82 -6.32 -7.63
C ALA A 96 -4.96 -4.80 -7.82
N PHE A 97 -5.78 -4.13 -6.99
CA PHE A 97 -5.96 -2.68 -7.02
C PHE A 97 -5.12 -1.98 -5.95
N ILE A 98 -5.04 -2.56 -4.77
CA ILE A 98 -4.35 -1.96 -3.61
C ILE A 98 -2.84 -2.00 -3.79
N THR A 99 -2.26 -3.11 -4.28
CA THR A 99 -0.80 -3.23 -4.38
C THR A 99 -0.18 -2.23 -5.38
N PRO A 100 -0.71 -1.99 -6.60
CA PRO A 100 -0.16 -0.97 -7.49
C PRO A 100 -0.38 0.45 -6.94
N MET A 101 -1.50 0.73 -6.28
CA MET A 101 -1.74 2.03 -5.65
C MET A 101 -0.73 2.29 -4.53
N THR A 102 -0.47 1.30 -3.68
CA THR A 102 0.54 1.35 -2.62
C THR A 102 1.95 1.56 -3.21
N LEU A 103 2.26 0.86 -4.31
CA LEU A 103 3.53 1.02 -5.02
C LEU A 103 3.70 2.45 -5.53
N LEU A 104 2.66 3.05 -6.13
CA LEU A 104 2.71 4.44 -6.62
C LEU A 104 2.96 5.43 -5.47
N LEU A 105 2.31 5.26 -4.32
CA LEU A 105 2.53 6.08 -3.13
C LEU A 105 3.97 5.94 -2.61
N LEU A 106 4.49 4.71 -2.57
CA LEU A 106 5.86 4.46 -2.16
C LEU A 106 6.88 5.07 -3.14
N LEU A 107 6.63 4.98 -4.45
CA LEU A 107 7.47 5.64 -5.46
C LEU A 107 7.42 7.16 -5.29
N ALA A 108 6.23 7.74 -5.06
CA ALA A 108 6.07 9.17 -4.76
C ALA A 108 6.87 9.59 -3.51
N ALA A 109 6.92 8.72 -2.48
CA ALA A 109 7.74 8.93 -1.30
C ALA A 109 9.26 8.94 -1.61
N GLY A 110 9.69 8.25 -2.67
CA GLY A 110 11.09 8.21 -3.10
C GLY A 110 11.58 9.45 -3.83
N PHE A 111 10.69 10.30 -4.35
CA PHE A 111 11.06 11.56 -4.99
C PHE A 111 11.52 12.56 -3.94
N LYS A 112 12.84 12.72 -3.80
CA LYS A 112 13.44 13.68 -2.88
C LYS A 112 13.27 15.10 -3.43
N GLY A 113 12.15 15.75 -3.07
CA GLY A 113 11.94 17.17 -3.29
C GLY A 113 12.54 18.02 -2.14
N HIS A 114 12.52 19.35 -2.29
CA HIS A 114 12.83 20.27 -1.19
C HIS A 114 11.85 20.01 -0.03
N VAL A 115 12.39 19.57 1.10
CA VAL A 115 11.61 19.38 2.31
C VAL A 115 11.41 20.75 2.94
N ALA A 116 10.23 21.33 2.79
CA ALA A 116 9.85 22.48 3.60
C ALA A 116 9.75 22.02 5.06
N GLU A 117 10.62 22.52 5.91
CA GLU A 117 10.50 22.27 7.35
C GLU A 117 9.23 22.95 7.88
N VAL A 118 8.47 22.22 8.71
CA VAL A 118 7.29 22.78 9.36
C VAL A 118 7.75 23.89 10.30
N PRO A 119 7.27 25.13 10.13
CA PRO A 119 7.65 26.25 11.00
C PRO A 119 7.37 25.94 12.48
N GLU A 120 8.25 26.37 13.37
CA GLU A 120 8.14 26.20 14.84
C GLU A 120 6.73 26.52 15.41
N PRO A 121 6.04 27.60 14.99
CA PRO A 121 4.71 27.94 15.53
C PRO A 121 3.63 26.87 15.24
N VAL A 122 3.83 26.01 14.23
CA VAL A 122 2.87 24.98 13.83
C VAL A 122 3.15 23.65 14.55
N ARG A 123 4.28 23.52 15.22
CA ARG A 123 4.65 22.33 16.03
C ARG A 123 3.87 22.29 17.34
N SER A 124 2.57 22.03 17.27
CA SER A 124 1.76 21.76 18.46
C SER A 124 1.81 20.28 18.83
N VAL A 125 1.54 19.95 20.10
CA VAL A 125 1.40 18.57 20.57
C VAL A 125 0.29 17.82 19.81
N LEU A 126 -0.70 18.54 19.29
CA LEU A 126 -1.83 17.99 18.52
C LEU A 126 -1.47 17.64 17.07
N LEU A 127 -0.39 18.21 16.51
CA LEU A 127 -0.02 17.97 15.11
C LEU A 127 0.25 16.49 14.78
N PRO A 128 1.05 15.74 15.56
CA PRO A 128 1.26 14.32 15.30
C PRO A 128 -0.04 13.51 15.35
N PHE A 129 -0.92 13.82 16.31
CA PHE A 129 -2.22 13.15 16.40
C PHE A 129 -3.09 13.44 15.17
N HIS A 130 -3.16 14.72 14.74
CA HIS A 130 -3.87 15.12 13.52
C HIS A 130 -3.35 14.37 12.29
N ILE A 131 -2.03 14.27 12.11
CA ILE A 131 -1.41 13.56 11.00
C ILE A 131 -1.78 12.08 11.04
N VAL A 132 -1.67 11.42 12.20
CA VAL A 132 -2.03 10.00 12.34
C VAL A 132 -3.48 9.74 11.97
N VAL A 133 -4.42 10.54 12.48
CA VAL A 133 -5.86 10.39 12.17
C VAL A 133 -6.12 10.57 10.68
N ASN A 134 -5.51 11.59 10.05
CA ASN A 134 -5.65 11.81 8.61
C ASN A 134 -5.07 10.65 7.78
N VAL A 135 -3.89 10.14 8.14
CA VAL A 135 -3.26 9.03 7.42
C VAL A 135 -4.09 7.74 7.55
N LEU A 136 -4.68 7.47 8.72
CA LEU A 136 -5.61 6.35 8.91
C LEU A 136 -6.88 6.54 8.09
N GLY A 137 -7.44 7.76 8.06
CA GLY A 137 -8.59 8.10 7.22
C GLY A 137 -8.31 7.87 5.74
N LEU A 138 -7.16 8.33 5.24
CA LEU A 138 -6.72 8.11 3.86
C LEU A 138 -6.53 6.62 3.54
N ALA A 139 -5.98 5.83 4.47
CA ALA A 139 -5.87 4.39 4.29
C ALA A 139 -7.23 3.70 4.17
N ALA A 140 -8.21 4.11 5.00
CA ALA A 140 -9.58 3.62 4.91
C ALA A 140 -10.26 4.00 3.58
N PHE A 141 -10.07 5.24 3.11
CA PHE A 141 -10.56 5.68 1.80
C PHE A 141 -9.92 4.90 0.64
N ALA A 142 -8.65 4.58 0.73
CA ALA A 142 -7.96 3.77 -0.27
C ALA A 142 -8.59 2.37 -0.40
N LEU A 143 -8.91 1.72 0.73
CA LEU A 143 -9.60 0.43 0.74
C LEU A 143 -11.02 0.54 0.18
N ALA A 144 -11.77 1.56 0.59
CA ALA A 144 -13.12 1.83 0.08
C ALA A 144 -13.10 2.09 -1.43
N PHE A 145 -12.14 2.86 -1.93
CA PHE A 145 -11.95 3.09 -3.36
C PHE A 145 -11.68 1.78 -4.13
N ALA A 146 -10.76 0.94 -3.63
CA ALA A 146 -10.47 -0.35 -4.26
C ALA A 146 -11.71 -1.25 -4.32
N ALA A 147 -12.48 -1.30 -3.22
CA ALA A 147 -13.73 -2.06 -3.17
C ALA A 147 -14.78 -1.50 -4.14
N ALA A 148 -14.92 -0.18 -4.24
CA ALA A 148 -15.84 0.47 -5.17
C ALA A 148 -15.47 0.18 -6.64
N VAL A 149 -14.18 0.24 -6.99
CA VAL A 149 -13.70 -0.12 -8.34
C VAL A 149 -14.02 -1.57 -8.67
N ALA A 150 -13.72 -2.51 -7.73
CA ALA A 150 -14.04 -3.92 -7.91
C ALA A 150 -15.55 -4.13 -8.11
N TYR A 151 -16.38 -3.46 -7.31
CA TYR A 151 -17.85 -3.51 -7.44
C TYR A 151 -18.33 -3.00 -8.80
N VAL A 152 -17.85 -1.85 -9.27
CA VAL A 152 -18.22 -1.28 -10.57
C VAL A 152 -17.85 -2.22 -11.72
N ILE A 153 -16.66 -2.83 -11.66
CA ILE A 153 -16.23 -3.82 -12.66
C ILE A 153 -17.17 -5.04 -12.64
N GLN A 154 -17.49 -5.55 -11.45
CA GLN A 154 -18.39 -6.68 -11.29
C GLN A 154 -19.78 -6.38 -11.84
N GLU A 155 -20.33 -5.21 -11.56
CA GLU A 155 -21.62 -4.76 -12.09
C GLU A 155 -21.60 -4.68 -13.61
N GLN A 156 -20.54 -4.13 -14.21
CA GLN A 156 -20.41 -4.04 -15.67
C GLN A 156 -20.34 -5.42 -16.34
N LEU A 157 -19.61 -6.37 -15.73
CA LEU A 157 -19.52 -7.75 -16.21
C LEU A 157 -20.89 -8.45 -16.16
N LEU A 158 -21.66 -8.23 -15.09
CA LEU A 158 -23.04 -8.70 -14.97
C LEU A 158 -23.95 -8.16 -16.07
N ARG A 159 -23.92 -6.84 -16.28
CA ARG A 159 -24.72 -6.17 -17.33
C ARG A 159 -24.39 -6.72 -18.72
N ARG A 160 -23.13 -7.09 -18.96
CA ARG A 160 -22.67 -7.70 -20.21
C ARG A 160 -22.91 -9.22 -20.28
N ARG A 161 -23.52 -9.82 -19.26
CA ARG A 161 -23.75 -11.27 -19.11
C ARG A 161 -22.45 -12.10 -19.16
N GLN A 162 -21.32 -11.51 -18.80
CA GLN A 162 -20.02 -12.15 -18.73
C GLN A 162 -19.79 -12.70 -17.31
N VAL A 163 -20.45 -13.80 -16.97
CA VAL A 163 -20.44 -14.40 -15.63
C VAL A 163 -19.31 -15.41 -15.41
N GLY A 164 -18.29 -15.42 -16.27
CA GLY A 164 -17.12 -16.31 -16.18
C GLY A 164 -15.82 -15.58 -15.86
N GLY A 165 -14.75 -16.31 -15.60
CA GLY A 165 -13.39 -15.78 -15.45
C GLY A 165 -13.25 -14.75 -14.33
N VAL A 166 -12.98 -13.49 -14.68
CA VAL A 166 -12.77 -12.38 -13.72
C VAL A 166 -13.99 -12.15 -12.83
N PHE A 167 -15.21 -12.30 -13.35
CA PHE A 167 -16.45 -12.11 -12.57
C PHE A 167 -16.55 -13.04 -11.37
N GLN A 168 -16.15 -14.32 -11.52
CA GLN A 168 -16.23 -15.30 -10.43
C GLN A 168 -15.20 -15.05 -9.30
N ARG A 169 -14.32 -14.09 -9.48
CA ARG A 169 -13.25 -13.74 -8.54
C ARG A 169 -13.44 -12.39 -7.85
N LEU A 170 -14.23 -11.52 -8.46
CA LEU A 170 -14.70 -10.27 -7.87
C LEU A 170 -15.83 -10.53 -6.87
#